data_6a654840f5c2a08bce85454d4719a91d
#
_entry.id   6a654840f5c2a08bce85454d4719a91d
#
_cell.length_a   1.000
_cell.length_b   1.000
_cell.length_c   1.000
_cell.angle_alpha   90.00
_cell.angle_beta   90.00
_cell.angle_gamma   90.00
#
_symmetry.space_group_name_H-M   'P 1'
#
loop_
_entity.id
_entity.type
_entity.pdbx_description
1 polymer ?
#
loop_
_entity_poly.entity_id
_entity_poly.type
_entity_poly.pdbx_seq_one_letter_code
_entity_poly.pdbx_strand_id
1 'polypeptide(L)'
;MSDDGQLLLESENGFLPDRDMTAHAERLLATAASKRYDPALLGRCTLYASAEPCAMCAGAVYWAGIGRVVYALSERRLKAIIGDHVENPTLDLPCRTVFAAGQRSIEVVGPLLEEEAAALHVDVWGGRRD
;
A
#
# COMPACT_ATOMS: atom_id res chain seq x y z
N MET A 1 -11.46 -1.16 5.44
CA MET A 1 -12.34 -0.97 6.62
C MET A 1 -13.48 -0.03 6.25
N SER A 2 -14.68 -0.36 6.63
CA SER A 2 -15.85 0.48 6.38
C SER A 2 -15.83 1.75 7.22
N ASP A 3 -16.72 2.70 6.89
CA ASP A 3 -16.81 3.97 7.62
C ASP A 3 -17.35 3.81 9.05
N ASP A 4 -18.01 2.69 9.36
CA ASP A 4 -18.46 2.37 10.71
C ASP A 4 -17.45 1.52 11.50
N GLY A 5 -16.25 1.34 10.98
CA GLY A 5 -15.17 0.65 11.68
C GLY A 5 -15.12 -0.85 11.52
N GLN A 6 -15.93 -1.41 10.62
CA GLN A 6 -15.92 -2.86 10.37
C GLN A 6 -14.78 -3.24 9.43
N LEU A 7 -13.98 -4.24 9.83
CA LEU A 7 -12.95 -4.83 8.96
C LEU A 7 -13.63 -5.69 7.90
N LEU A 8 -13.49 -5.33 6.62
CA LEU A 8 -14.11 -6.04 5.51
C LEU A 8 -13.19 -7.06 4.86
N LEU A 9 -11.93 -6.69 4.67
CA LEU A 9 -10.91 -7.54 4.04
C LEU A 9 -9.55 -7.25 4.64
N GLU A 10 -8.68 -8.25 4.66
CA GLU A 10 -7.27 -8.05 4.94
C GLU A 10 -6.44 -8.93 4.00
N SER A 11 -5.19 -8.53 3.76
CA SER A 11 -4.31 -9.19 2.83
C SER A 11 -2.86 -9.03 3.26
N GLU A 12 -2.02 -9.94 2.79
CA GLU A 12 -0.58 -9.87 2.99
C GLU A 12 0.14 -10.12 1.67
N ASN A 13 1.44 -9.87 1.64
CA ASN A 13 2.24 -10.04 0.44
C ASN A 13 2.14 -11.48 -0.07
N GLY A 14 1.81 -11.64 -1.35
CA GLY A 14 1.65 -12.93 -2.01
C GLY A 14 2.75 -13.27 -3.02
N PHE A 15 3.91 -12.60 -2.93
CA PHE A 15 5.03 -12.84 -3.82
C PHE A 15 5.43 -14.31 -3.89
N LEU A 16 5.47 -15.00 -2.77
CA LEU A 16 5.68 -16.43 -2.69
C LEU A 16 4.38 -17.13 -2.30
N PRO A 17 4.13 -18.35 -2.76
CA PRO A 17 4.94 -19.22 -3.62
C PRO A 17 4.79 -18.96 -5.13
N ASP A 18 3.92 -18.04 -5.55
CA ASP A 18 3.52 -17.88 -6.95
C ASP A 18 4.57 -17.19 -7.81
N ARG A 19 5.63 -16.66 -7.22
CA ARG A 19 6.69 -15.89 -7.89
C ARG A 19 6.12 -14.67 -8.63
N ASP A 20 5.07 -14.08 -8.07
CA ASP A 20 4.44 -12.91 -8.66
C ASP A 20 4.95 -11.65 -7.96
N MET A 21 5.86 -10.95 -8.62
CA MET A 21 6.45 -9.72 -8.07
C MET A 21 5.45 -8.58 -7.96
N THR A 22 4.28 -8.69 -8.57
CA THR A 22 3.19 -7.71 -8.45
C THR A 22 2.21 -8.05 -7.35
N ALA A 23 2.39 -9.17 -6.65
CA ALA A 23 1.48 -9.64 -5.61
C ALA A 23 1.72 -8.90 -4.28
N HIS A 24 1.71 -7.58 -4.32
CA HIS A 24 1.74 -6.75 -3.12
C HIS A 24 0.40 -6.87 -2.39
N ALA A 25 0.43 -6.77 -1.07
CA ALA A 25 -0.77 -6.91 -0.24
C ALA A 25 -1.88 -5.94 -0.68
N GLU A 26 -1.52 -4.69 -0.95
CA GLU A 26 -2.49 -3.66 -1.34
C GLU A 26 -3.12 -3.95 -2.69
N ARG A 27 -2.33 -4.43 -3.67
CA ARG A 27 -2.86 -4.80 -4.99
C ARG A 27 -3.82 -5.97 -4.89
N LEU A 28 -3.44 -7.00 -4.14
CA LEU A 28 -4.29 -8.18 -3.95
C LEU A 28 -5.60 -7.78 -3.27
N LEU A 29 -5.51 -6.92 -2.26
CA LEU A 29 -6.70 -6.44 -1.55
C LEU A 29 -7.60 -5.61 -2.46
N ALA A 30 -7.04 -4.72 -3.26
CA ALA A 30 -7.81 -3.91 -4.20
C ALA A 30 -8.55 -4.78 -5.21
N THR A 31 -7.91 -5.82 -5.73
CA THR A 31 -8.53 -6.79 -6.63
C THR A 31 -9.71 -7.50 -5.96
N ALA A 32 -9.49 -8.03 -4.75
CA ALA A 32 -10.54 -8.73 -4.01
C ALA A 32 -11.70 -7.81 -3.66
N ALA A 33 -11.41 -6.59 -3.25
CA ALA A 33 -12.42 -5.60 -2.88
C ALA A 33 -13.30 -5.25 -4.08
N SER A 34 -12.70 -5.01 -5.23
CA SER A 34 -13.45 -4.63 -6.43
C SER A 34 -14.37 -5.74 -6.91
N LYS A 35 -14.03 -7.01 -6.63
CA LYS A 35 -14.86 -8.16 -6.99
C LYS A 35 -16.01 -8.39 -6.02
N ARG A 36 -15.93 -7.90 -4.79
CA ARG A 36 -16.89 -8.19 -3.72
C ARG A 36 -17.80 -7.03 -3.36
N TYR A 37 -17.37 -5.80 -3.59
CA TYR A 37 -18.08 -4.61 -3.10
C TYR A 37 -18.28 -3.59 -4.20
N ASP A 38 -19.37 -2.85 -4.12
CA ASP A 38 -19.66 -1.78 -5.08
C ASP A 38 -18.73 -0.58 -4.89
N PRO A 39 -18.40 0.14 -5.96
CA PRO A 39 -17.59 1.37 -5.85
C PRO A 39 -18.17 2.40 -4.89
N ALA A 40 -19.51 2.49 -4.80
CA ALA A 40 -20.15 3.42 -3.87
C ALA A 40 -19.78 3.11 -2.41
N LEU A 41 -19.74 1.83 -2.04
CA LEU A 41 -19.30 1.41 -0.71
C LEU A 41 -17.79 1.67 -0.54
N LEU A 42 -16.99 1.26 -1.53
CA LEU A 42 -15.53 1.38 -1.45
C LEU A 42 -15.10 2.84 -1.36
N GLY A 43 -15.84 3.76 -1.94
CA GLY A 43 -15.58 5.20 -1.82
C GLY A 43 -15.69 5.72 -0.39
N ARG A 44 -16.37 4.99 0.49
CA ARG A 44 -16.47 5.30 1.93
C ARG A 44 -15.54 4.46 2.78
N CYS A 45 -14.77 3.57 2.16
CA CYS A 45 -13.86 2.67 2.89
C CYS A 45 -12.45 3.24 2.96
N THR A 46 -11.70 2.73 3.92
CA THR A 46 -10.30 3.09 4.14
C THR A 46 -9.42 1.86 3.99
N LEU A 47 -8.35 2.01 3.23
CA LEU A 47 -7.26 1.06 3.18
C LEU A 47 -6.20 1.45 4.22
N TYR A 48 -5.91 0.57 5.15
CA TYR A 48 -4.82 0.74 6.10
C TYR A 48 -3.66 -0.12 5.66
N ALA A 49 -2.50 0.50 5.46
CA ALA A 49 -1.31 -0.19 4.98
C ALA A 49 -0.12 0.09 5.90
N SER A 50 0.70 -0.94 6.17
CA SER A 50 1.91 -0.77 6.98
C SER A 50 2.96 0.07 6.27
N ALA A 51 2.98 0.01 4.94
CA ALA A 51 3.83 0.86 4.11
C ALA A 51 2.97 1.57 3.07
N GLU A 52 3.41 2.75 2.65
CA GLU A 52 2.73 3.54 1.62
C GLU A 52 2.55 2.69 0.36
N PRO A 53 1.35 2.62 -0.23
CA PRO A 53 1.18 1.92 -1.51
C PRO A 53 2.12 2.48 -2.57
N CYS A 54 2.86 1.60 -3.24
CA CYS A 54 3.72 2.00 -4.36
C CYS A 54 2.87 2.49 -5.53
N ALA A 55 3.50 2.98 -6.59
CA ALA A 55 2.77 3.52 -7.73
C ALA A 55 1.80 2.50 -8.35
N MET A 56 2.19 1.23 -8.44
CA MET A 56 1.34 0.15 -8.95
C MET A 56 0.11 -0.05 -8.07
N CYS A 57 0.32 -0.17 -6.76
CA CYS A 57 -0.77 -0.40 -5.82
C CYS A 57 -1.67 0.83 -5.67
N ALA A 58 -1.10 2.03 -5.72
CA ALA A 58 -1.88 3.27 -5.73
C ALA A 58 -2.82 3.31 -6.94
N GLY A 59 -2.32 2.93 -8.11
CA GLY A 59 -3.16 2.79 -9.29
C GLY A 59 -4.31 1.81 -9.08
N ALA A 60 -4.01 0.64 -8.48
CA ALA A 60 -5.03 -0.37 -8.19
C ALA A 60 -6.09 0.16 -7.22
N VAL A 61 -5.68 0.87 -6.18
CA VAL A 61 -6.58 1.51 -5.21
C VAL A 61 -7.50 2.51 -5.91
N TYR A 62 -6.94 3.33 -6.79
CA TYR A 62 -7.71 4.29 -7.57
C TYR A 62 -8.79 3.59 -8.40
N TRP A 63 -8.39 2.60 -9.18
CA TRP A 63 -9.32 1.88 -10.06
C TRP A 63 -10.36 1.08 -9.29
N ALA A 64 -10.01 0.54 -8.12
CA ALA A 64 -10.97 -0.19 -7.29
C ALA A 64 -12.05 0.71 -6.68
N GLY A 65 -11.78 2.00 -6.53
CA GLY A 65 -12.76 2.94 -6.00
C GLY A 65 -12.61 3.27 -4.52
N ILE A 66 -11.54 2.81 -3.86
CA ILE A 66 -11.31 3.06 -2.42
C ILE A 66 -11.11 4.55 -2.20
N GLY A 67 -11.76 5.10 -1.17
CA GLY A 67 -11.82 6.54 -0.95
C GLY A 67 -10.77 7.13 -0.02
N ARG A 68 -10.09 6.31 0.76
CA ARG A 68 -9.12 6.79 1.74
C ARG A 68 -8.00 5.78 1.95
N VAL A 69 -6.78 6.29 2.12
CA VAL A 69 -5.59 5.47 2.42
C VAL A 69 -4.92 6.03 3.66
N VAL A 70 -4.61 5.14 4.60
CA VAL A 70 -3.81 5.45 5.79
C VAL A 70 -2.60 4.53 5.78
N TYR A 71 -1.39 5.08 5.87
CA TYR A 71 -0.18 4.27 5.87
C TYR A 71 0.79 4.69 6.97
N ALA A 72 1.67 3.77 7.36
CA ALA A 72 2.66 4.00 8.39
C ALA A 72 4.00 4.46 7.81
N LEU A 73 4.68 3.62 7.04
CA LEU A 73 6.00 3.92 6.48
C LEU A 73 5.87 4.52 5.08
N SER A 74 6.50 5.68 4.85
CA SER A 74 6.51 6.28 3.51
C SER A 74 7.39 5.48 2.54
N GLU A 75 7.06 5.55 1.24
CA GLU A 75 7.85 4.90 0.19
C GLU A 75 9.28 5.46 0.15
N ARG A 76 9.43 6.75 0.37
CA ARG A 76 10.76 7.38 0.41
C ARG A 76 11.61 6.85 1.55
N ARG A 77 11.01 6.68 2.72
CA ARG A 77 11.71 6.12 3.87
C ARG A 77 12.09 4.67 3.61
N LEU A 78 11.18 3.90 3.01
CA LEU A 78 11.44 2.51 2.65
C LEU A 78 12.61 2.42 1.66
N LYS A 79 12.61 3.27 0.64
CA LYS A 79 13.69 3.34 -0.35
C LYS A 79 15.02 3.65 0.33
N ALA A 80 15.03 4.58 1.27
CA ALA A 80 16.24 4.95 2.00
C ALA A 80 16.80 3.78 2.82
N ILE A 81 15.92 2.93 3.37
CA ILE A 81 16.30 1.74 4.13
C ILE A 81 16.83 0.63 3.22
N ILE A 82 16.10 0.35 2.15
CA ILE A 82 16.38 -0.79 1.24
C ILE A 82 17.51 -0.45 0.26
N GLY A 83 17.57 0.78 -0.22
CA GLY A 83 18.49 1.19 -1.27
C GLY A 83 18.16 0.48 -2.57
N ASP A 84 19.18 -0.06 -3.24
CA ASP A 84 19.07 -0.70 -4.55
C ASP A 84 18.87 -2.23 -4.43
N HIS A 85 18.11 -2.67 -3.46
CA HIS A 85 17.91 -4.09 -3.21
C HIS A 85 17.23 -4.77 -4.40
N VAL A 86 17.83 -5.85 -4.90
CA VAL A 86 17.38 -6.55 -6.10
C VAL A 86 15.95 -7.11 -5.96
N GLU A 87 15.61 -7.59 -4.78
CA GLU A 87 14.29 -8.20 -4.53
C GLU A 87 13.20 -7.16 -4.25
N ASN A 88 13.57 -5.90 -4.06
CA ASN A 88 12.61 -4.84 -3.81
C ASN A 88 13.11 -3.53 -4.43
N PRO A 89 12.99 -3.41 -5.76
CA PRO A 89 13.38 -2.19 -6.47
C PRO A 89 12.30 -1.12 -6.31
N THR A 90 12.30 -0.42 -5.17
CA THR A 90 11.28 0.56 -4.82
C THR A 90 11.06 1.60 -5.91
N LEU A 91 9.79 2.00 -6.10
CA LEU A 91 9.41 3.11 -6.96
C LEU A 91 9.34 4.40 -6.13
N ASP A 92 10.16 5.39 -6.47
CA ASP A 92 10.18 6.66 -5.74
C ASP A 92 9.09 7.59 -6.29
N LEU A 93 7.83 7.18 -6.11
CA LEU A 93 6.68 7.98 -6.52
C LEU A 93 5.62 7.92 -5.43
N PRO A 94 5.42 9.02 -4.67
CA PRO A 94 4.44 9.03 -3.59
C PRO A 94 3.02 8.77 -4.10
N CYS A 95 2.22 8.03 -3.33
CA CYS A 95 0.86 7.69 -3.71
C CYS A 95 0.00 8.95 -3.93
N ARG A 96 0.26 10.02 -3.19
CA ARG A 96 -0.43 11.30 -3.38
C ARG A 96 -0.28 11.83 -4.80
N THR A 97 0.90 11.66 -5.40
CA THR A 97 1.17 12.09 -6.77
C THR A 97 0.34 11.29 -7.77
N VAL A 98 0.26 9.98 -7.55
CA VAL A 98 -0.57 9.10 -8.39
C VAL A 98 -2.04 9.50 -8.30
N PHE A 99 -2.57 9.68 -7.09
CA PHE A 99 -3.98 10.03 -6.88
C PHE A 99 -4.32 11.42 -7.43
N ALA A 100 -3.38 12.36 -7.34
CA ALA A 100 -3.60 13.72 -7.84
C ALA A 100 -3.81 13.76 -9.37
N ALA A 101 -3.30 12.77 -10.09
CA ALA A 101 -3.49 12.67 -11.53
C ALA A 101 -4.89 12.15 -11.92
N GLY A 102 -5.65 11.64 -10.97
CA GLY A 102 -6.96 11.05 -11.20
C GLY A 102 -8.09 12.07 -11.21
N GLN A 103 -9.29 11.59 -11.54
CA GLN A 103 -10.50 12.43 -11.64
C GLN A 103 -11.30 12.49 -10.34
N ARG A 104 -10.98 11.67 -9.36
CA ARG A 104 -11.63 11.68 -8.05
C ARG A 104 -10.62 11.90 -6.95
N SER A 105 -11.09 12.42 -5.82
CA SER A 105 -10.24 12.65 -4.65
C SER A 105 -10.11 11.38 -3.83
N ILE A 106 -8.89 11.10 -3.38
CA ILE A 106 -8.61 10.06 -2.40
C ILE A 106 -7.92 10.74 -1.23
N GLU A 107 -8.49 10.60 -0.03
CA GLU A 107 -7.88 11.13 1.18
C GLU A 107 -6.68 10.27 1.57
N VAL A 108 -5.55 10.90 1.87
CA VAL A 108 -4.33 10.18 2.27
C VAL A 108 -3.86 10.70 3.62
N VAL A 109 -3.68 9.79 4.56
CA VAL A 109 -3.15 10.08 5.89
C VAL A 109 -1.88 9.25 6.07
N GLY A 110 -0.77 9.90 6.33
CA GLY A 110 0.52 9.25 6.54
C GLY A 110 1.67 10.21 6.24
N PRO A 111 2.88 9.85 6.67
CA PRO A 111 3.23 8.64 7.42
C PRO A 111 2.77 8.69 8.88
N LEU A 112 2.46 7.52 9.45
CA LEU A 112 2.11 7.36 10.86
C LEU A 112 2.99 6.29 11.47
N LEU A 113 3.40 6.45 12.73
CA LEU A 113 4.23 5.46 13.42
C LEU A 113 5.45 5.04 12.59
N GLU A 114 6.05 5.99 11.89
CA GLU A 114 7.07 5.70 10.89
C GLU A 114 8.30 5.00 11.47
N GLU A 115 8.73 5.37 12.66
CA GLU A 115 9.90 4.76 13.29
C GLU A 115 9.65 3.28 13.63
N GLU A 116 8.46 2.94 14.12
CA GLU A 116 8.10 1.55 14.43
C GLU A 116 8.02 0.72 13.15
N ALA A 117 7.40 1.26 12.12
CA ALA A 117 7.29 0.60 10.83
C ALA A 117 8.67 0.44 10.17
N ALA A 118 9.53 1.45 10.27
CA ALA A 118 10.89 1.41 9.73
C ALA A 118 11.72 0.30 10.38
N ALA A 119 11.57 0.10 11.70
CA ALA A 119 12.32 -0.91 12.44
C ALA A 119 12.11 -2.32 11.86
N LEU A 120 10.89 -2.64 11.44
CA LEU A 120 10.57 -3.95 10.84
C LEU A 120 11.33 -4.15 9.53
N HIS A 121 11.45 -3.11 8.72
CA HIS A 121 12.16 -3.19 7.44
C HIS A 121 13.68 -3.19 7.61
N VAL A 122 14.19 -2.52 8.62
CA VAL A 122 15.62 -2.59 8.95
C VAL A 122 16.01 -4.02 9.27
N ASP A 123 15.20 -4.74 10.06
CA ASP A 123 15.47 -6.12 10.40
C ASP A 123 15.43 -7.04 9.16
N VAL A 124 14.48 -6.82 8.26
CA VAL A 124 14.29 -7.68 7.07
C VAL A 124 15.31 -7.35 5.97
N TRP A 125 15.50 -6.09 5.67
CA TRP A 125 16.30 -5.65 4.52
C TRP A 125 17.70 -5.19 4.90
N GLY A 126 17.82 -4.40 5.98
CA GLY A 126 19.08 -3.82 6.41
C GLY A 126 20.04 -4.84 7.00
N GLY A 127 19.56 -5.77 7.81
CA GLY A 127 20.37 -6.78 8.49
C GLY A 127 20.93 -7.87 7.59
N ARG A 128 20.48 -7.96 6.34
CA ARG A 128 20.91 -8.97 5.37
C ARG A 128 21.95 -8.48 4.37
N ARG A 129 22.48 -7.31 4.59
CA ARG A 129 23.40 -6.69 3.64
C ARG A 129 24.88 -7.03 3.88
N ASP A 130 25.12 -7.89 4.80
CA ASP A 130 26.49 -8.31 5.13
C ASP A 130 27.10 -9.19 4.06
#